data_9d003006e2d6877c33f9e3ac002b0d20
#
_entry.id   9d003006e2d6877c33f9e3ac002b0d20
#
_cell.length_a   1.000
_cell.length_b   1.000
_cell.length_c   1.000
_cell.angle_alpha   90.00
_cell.angle_beta   90.00
_cell.angle_gamma   90.00
#
_symmetry.space_group_name_H-M   'P 1'
#
loop_
_entity.id
_entity.type
_entity.pdbx_description
1 polymer ?
#
loop_
_entity_poly.entity_id
_entity_poly.type
_entity_poly.pdbx_seq_one_letter_code
_entity_poly.pdbx_strand_id
1 'polypeptide(L)'
;MKKSKKKLLEENHKLRILLADSVRQDTIVYTSAHEIAKKHKLSFAGLEVEEFRVMLLDTAHKEIQTVTVSKGTLNKSLVHPRETFCAAVRSRAESIVLMHNHPSGDPTPGDADRAITKRLKEAGEILGIRVLDHLIFGGNRWFSFVDENML
;
A
#
# COMPACT_ATOMS: atom_id res chain seq x y z
N MET A 1 30.80 -3.37 -36.38
CA MET A 1 30.56 -1.94 -36.60
C MET A 1 30.20 -1.30 -35.26
N LYS A 2 31.01 -0.37 -34.76
CA LYS A 2 30.70 0.40 -33.55
C LYS A 2 29.59 1.41 -33.84
N LYS A 3 28.42 1.29 -33.23
CA LYS A 3 27.38 2.34 -33.27
C LYS A 3 27.97 3.64 -32.73
N SER A 4 27.74 4.78 -33.40
CA SER A 4 28.24 6.05 -32.89
C SER A 4 27.61 6.36 -31.54
N LYS A 5 28.34 7.01 -30.64
CA LYS A 5 27.88 7.42 -29.30
C LYS A 5 26.57 8.19 -29.35
N LYS A 6 26.35 9.01 -30.38
CA LYS A 6 25.12 9.75 -30.64
C LYS A 6 23.92 8.81 -30.87
N LYS A 7 24.07 7.78 -31.69
CA LYS A 7 23.01 6.81 -31.99
C LYS A 7 22.62 5.98 -30.76
N LEU A 8 23.59 5.64 -29.92
CA LEU A 8 23.34 4.95 -28.64
C LEU A 8 22.57 5.84 -27.65
N LEU A 9 22.86 7.14 -27.61
CA LEU A 9 22.13 8.08 -26.75
C LEU A 9 20.67 8.27 -27.21
N GLU A 10 20.45 8.34 -28.52
CA GLU A 10 19.09 8.43 -29.10
C GLU A 10 18.27 7.15 -28.85
N GLU A 11 18.87 5.98 -28.99
CA GLU A 11 18.23 4.69 -28.68
C GLU A 11 17.89 4.58 -27.19
N ASN A 12 18.80 4.97 -26.31
CA ASN A 12 18.56 5.00 -24.85
C ASN A 12 17.43 5.98 -24.49
N HIS A 13 17.39 7.14 -25.12
CA HIS A 13 16.33 8.12 -24.87
C HIS A 13 14.95 7.57 -25.30
N LYS A 14 14.87 6.94 -26.49
CA LYS A 14 13.65 6.28 -26.97
C LYS A 14 13.19 5.16 -26.04
N LEU A 15 14.12 4.30 -25.58
CA LEU A 15 13.82 3.23 -24.63
C LEU A 15 13.28 3.76 -23.30
N ARG A 16 13.83 4.85 -22.80
CA ARG A 16 13.34 5.49 -21.56
C ARG A 16 11.92 6.05 -21.72
N ILE A 17 11.61 6.65 -22.86
CA ILE A 17 10.26 7.13 -23.16
C ILE A 17 9.29 5.96 -23.25
N LEU A 18 9.62 4.90 -24.00
CA LEU A 18 8.78 3.71 -24.13
C LEU A 18 8.54 2.99 -22.80
N LEU A 19 9.58 2.90 -21.95
CA LEU A 19 9.45 2.36 -20.61
C LEU A 19 8.57 3.24 -19.72
N ALA A 20 8.73 4.56 -19.79
CA ALA A 20 7.90 5.50 -19.04
C ALA A 20 6.42 5.44 -19.47
N ASP A 21 6.16 5.30 -20.77
CA ASP A 21 4.80 5.16 -21.30
C ASP A 21 4.19 3.80 -20.96
N SER A 22 4.98 2.71 -21.00
CA SER A 22 4.56 1.38 -20.56
C SER A 22 4.19 1.36 -19.07
N VAL A 23 5.01 1.98 -18.23
CA VAL A 23 4.73 2.11 -16.78
C VAL A 23 3.47 2.97 -16.55
N ARG A 24 3.22 3.98 -17.37
CA ARG A 24 2.01 4.81 -17.28
C ARG A 24 0.73 4.09 -17.68
N GLN A 25 0.80 3.15 -18.64
CA GLN A 25 -0.38 2.40 -19.10
C GLN A 25 -0.91 1.41 -18.08
N ASP A 26 -0.06 0.90 -17.19
CA ASP A 26 -0.44 -0.05 -16.12
C ASP A 26 -0.77 0.63 -14.77
N THR A 27 -0.85 1.96 -14.72
CA THR A 27 -1.07 2.67 -13.46
C THR A 27 -2.57 2.72 -13.15
N ILE A 28 -3.02 1.81 -12.27
CA ILE A 28 -4.40 1.77 -11.79
C ILE A 28 -4.63 2.94 -10.83
N VAL A 29 -5.70 3.69 -11.02
CA VAL A 29 -6.22 4.68 -10.07
C VAL A 29 -7.23 3.96 -9.18
N TYR A 30 -7.00 3.97 -7.87
CA TYR A 30 -7.89 3.31 -6.92
C TYR A 30 -8.98 4.27 -6.44
N THR A 31 -10.23 3.90 -6.69
CA THR A 31 -11.40 4.68 -6.30
C THR A 31 -12.24 4.03 -5.20
N SER A 32 -11.96 2.76 -4.89
CA SER A 32 -12.71 2.01 -3.88
C SER A 32 -11.86 0.96 -3.16
N ALA A 33 -12.30 0.61 -1.95
CA ALA A 33 -11.76 -0.51 -1.18
C ALA A 33 -11.80 -1.84 -1.95
N HIS A 34 -12.86 -2.05 -2.75
CA HIS A 34 -13.03 -3.24 -3.56
C HIS A 34 -11.91 -3.45 -4.59
N GLU A 35 -11.51 -2.38 -5.29
CA GLU A 35 -10.41 -2.45 -6.28
C GLU A 35 -9.08 -2.80 -5.62
N ILE A 36 -8.78 -2.19 -4.48
CA ILE A 36 -7.58 -2.47 -3.70
C ILE A 36 -7.60 -3.92 -3.20
N ALA A 37 -8.74 -4.34 -2.62
CA ALA A 37 -8.91 -5.70 -2.14
C ALA A 37 -8.73 -6.74 -3.25
N LYS A 38 -9.34 -6.52 -4.41
CA LYS A 38 -9.22 -7.41 -5.57
C LYS A 38 -7.76 -7.60 -6.00
N LYS A 39 -6.97 -6.53 -6.01
CA LYS A 39 -5.55 -6.58 -6.39
C LYS A 39 -4.70 -7.32 -5.36
N HIS A 40 -4.89 -7.00 -4.07
CA HIS A 40 -3.99 -7.45 -3.01
C HIS A 40 -4.38 -8.77 -2.36
N LYS A 41 -5.64 -9.21 -2.50
CA LYS A 41 -6.19 -10.42 -1.88
C LYS A 41 -5.32 -11.65 -2.07
N LEU A 42 -4.87 -11.91 -3.31
CA LEU A 42 -4.06 -13.09 -3.61
C LEU A 42 -2.67 -13.04 -2.94
N SER A 43 -2.12 -11.85 -2.73
CA SER A 43 -0.82 -11.68 -2.09
C SER A 43 -0.84 -11.93 -0.58
N PHE A 44 -2.03 -11.96 0.03
CA PHE A 44 -2.24 -12.32 1.43
C PHE A 44 -2.75 -13.75 1.61
N ALA A 45 -3.22 -14.39 0.52
CA ALA A 45 -3.77 -15.74 0.57
C ALA A 45 -2.69 -16.76 1.00
N GLY A 46 -3.04 -17.63 1.95
CA GLY A 46 -2.15 -18.70 2.41
C GLY A 46 -1.02 -18.25 3.32
N LEU A 47 -0.96 -16.98 3.73
CA LEU A 47 0.01 -16.54 4.73
C LEU A 47 -0.34 -17.14 6.09
N GLU A 48 0.62 -17.85 6.69
CA GLU A 48 0.47 -18.48 8.01
C GLU A 48 0.69 -17.50 9.17
N VAL A 49 1.30 -16.34 8.88
CA VAL A 49 1.56 -15.28 9.84
C VAL A 49 0.90 -13.98 9.39
N GLU A 50 0.62 -13.10 10.35
CA GLU A 50 0.15 -11.76 10.06
C GLU A 50 1.24 -10.94 9.38
N GLU A 51 0.89 -10.26 8.29
CA GLU A 51 1.73 -9.25 7.66
C GLU A 51 0.98 -7.92 7.63
N PHE A 52 1.63 -6.87 8.09
CA PHE A 52 1.12 -5.51 7.97
C PHE A 52 1.84 -4.80 6.82
N ARG A 53 1.07 -4.39 5.84
CA ARG A 53 1.55 -3.69 4.64
C ARG A 53 0.92 -2.33 4.51
N VAL A 54 1.62 -1.44 3.85
CA VAL A 54 1.15 -0.08 3.57
C VAL A 54 1.28 0.20 2.08
N MET A 55 0.18 0.51 1.44
CA MET A 55 0.13 0.96 0.05
C MET A 55 0.24 2.47 0.01
N LEU A 56 1.22 2.98 -0.71
CA LEU A 56 1.51 4.40 -0.86
C LEU A 56 0.88 4.92 -2.15
N LEU A 57 0.16 6.04 -2.05
CA LEU A 57 -0.56 6.64 -3.16
C LEU A 57 -0.09 8.07 -3.43
N ASP A 58 -0.09 8.45 -4.70
CA ASP A 58 0.11 9.82 -5.12
C ASP A 58 -1.19 10.66 -5.07
N THR A 59 -1.12 11.92 -5.46
CA THR A 59 -2.26 12.86 -5.51
C THR A 59 -3.38 12.43 -6.46
N ALA A 60 -3.10 11.55 -7.41
CA ALA A 60 -4.08 10.98 -8.35
C ALA A 60 -4.60 9.61 -7.88
N HIS A 61 -4.31 9.21 -6.63
CA HIS A 61 -4.62 7.89 -6.07
C HIS A 61 -4.03 6.72 -6.87
N LYS A 62 -2.88 6.95 -7.49
CA LYS A 62 -2.09 5.90 -8.14
C LYS A 62 -1.13 5.30 -7.13
N GLU A 63 -0.98 3.98 -7.18
CA GLU A 63 -0.02 3.30 -6.33
C GLU A 63 1.42 3.67 -6.72
N ILE A 64 2.15 4.19 -5.75
CA ILE A 64 3.60 4.41 -5.86
C ILE A 64 4.32 3.09 -5.58
N GLN A 65 3.98 2.45 -4.46
CA GLN A 65 4.47 1.13 -4.04
C GLN A 65 3.66 0.61 -2.86
N THR A 66 3.79 -0.68 -2.60
CA THR A 66 3.33 -1.33 -1.36
C THR A 66 4.54 -1.87 -0.60
N VAL A 67 4.63 -1.54 0.67
CA VAL A 67 5.72 -1.96 1.56
C VAL A 67 5.21 -2.80 2.71
N THR A 68 5.96 -3.84 3.10
CA THR A 68 5.70 -4.62 4.30
C THR A 68 6.36 -3.93 5.49
N VAL A 69 5.57 -3.54 6.47
CA VAL A 69 6.02 -2.85 7.69
C VAL A 69 6.36 -3.85 8.79
N SER A 70 5.55 -4.90 8.95
CA SER A 70 5.81 -5.94 9.93
C SER A 70 5.34 -7.31 9.46
N LYS A 71 5.98 -8.36 10.00
CA LYS A 71 5.61 -9.77 9.85
C LYS A 71 5.59 -10.43 11.22
N GLY A 72 4.59 -11.28 11.46
CA GLY A 72 4.36 -11.94 12.73
C GLY A 72 3.19 -11.33 13.48
N THR A 73 3.06 -11.62 14.78
CA THR A 73 1.96 -11.11 15.59
C THR A 73 1.91 -9.59 15.54
N LEU A 74 0.74 -9.00 15.24
CA LEU A 74 0.53 -7.56 15.30
C LEU A 74 0.68 -7.07 16.74
N ASN A 75 1.90 -6.73 17.08
CA ASN A 75 2.22 -6.11 18.36
C ASN A 75 2.29 -4.58 18.15
N LYS A 76 1.75 -3.81 19.09
CA LYS A 76 1.81 -2.33 19.09
C LYS A 76 3.22 -1.77 18.93
N SER A 77 4.25 -2.55 19.27
CA SER A 77 5.66 -2.19 19.07
C SER A 77 6.17 -2.41 17.67
N LEU A 78 5.55 -3.30 16.87
CA LEU A 78 5.99 -3.64 15.52
C LEU A 78 5.36 -2.74 14.45
N VAL A 79 4.12 -2.30 14.65
CA VAL A 79 3.45 -1.35 13.74
C VAL A 79 3.49 0.04 14.36
N HIS A 80 4.67 0.62 14.40
CA HIS A 80 4.89 1.97 14.93
C HIS A 80 4.65 3.02 13.82
N PRO A 81 4.03 4.19 14.12
CA PRO A 81 3.86 5.26 13.13
C PRO A 81 5.15 5.62 12.39
N ARG A 82 6.28 5.66 13.08
CA ARG A 82 7.59 5.92 12.46
C ARG A 82 7.90 4.95 11.33
N GLU A 83 7.70 3.64 11.54
CA GLU A 83 7.97 2.62 10.54
C GLU A 83 6.93 2.65 9.42
N THR A 84 5.66 2.86 9.77
CA THR A 84 4.54 2.93 8.82
C THR A 84 4.71 4.09 7.85
N PHE A 85 5.07 5.28 8.35
CA PHE A 85 5.17 6.49 7.52
C PHE A 85 6.55 6.73 6.91
N CYS A 86 7.59 6.00 7.30
CA CYS A 86 8.95 6.19 6.78
C CYS A 86 9.00 6.13 5.25
N ALA A 87 8.42 5.08 4.65
CA ALA A 87 8.39 4.94 3.20
C ALA A 87 7.50 6.00 2.54
N ALA A 88 6.36 6.37 3.15
CA ALA A 88 5.46 7.39 2.66
C ALA A 88 6.12 8.76 2.56
N VAL A 89 6.87 9.16 3.59
CA VAL A 89 7.63 10.42 3.59
C VAL A 89 8.72 10.40 2.52
N ARG A 90 9.49 9.32 2.42
CA ARG A 90 10.55 9.18 1.41
C ARG A 90 10.02 9.23 -0.02
N SER A 91 8.88 8.63 -0.25
CA SER A 91 8.24 8.56 -1.58
C SER A 91 7.35 9.78 -1.88
N ARG A 92 7.24 10.73 -0.95
CA ARG A 92 6.33 11.88 -1.06
C ARG A 92 4.90 11.46 -1.36
N ALA A 93 4.45 10.38 -0.71
CA ALA A 93 3.08 9.92 -0.83
C ALA A 93 2.10 10.95 -0.25
N GLU A 94 0.99 11.16 -0.94
CA GLU A 94 -0.09 12.04 -0.47
C GLU A 94 -0.99 11.33 0.53
N SER A 95 -1.19 10.03 0.31
CA SER A 95 -2.04 9.20 1.15
C SER A 95 -1.56 7.76 1.19
N ILE A 96 -2.09 7.01 2.16
CA ILE A 96 -1.77 5.61 2.35
C ILE A 96 -3.03 4.79 2.61
N VAL A 97 -2.97 3.49 2.26
CA VAL A 97 -3.94 2.49 2.69
C VAL A 97 -3.21 1.43 3.52
N LEU A 98 -3.76 1.15 4.69
CA LEU A 98 -3.26 0.12 5.59
C LEU A 98 -3.85 -1.23 5.18
N MET A 99 -3.05 -2.28 5.24
CA MET A 99 -3.49 -3.63 4.90
C MET A 99 -2.84 -4.64 5.82
N HIS A 100 -3.61 -5.61 6.32
CA HIS A 100 -3.07 -6.80 6.95
C HIS A 100 -3.98 -8.01 6.79
N ASN A 101 -3.48 -9.18 7.10
CA ASN A 101 -4.24 -10.43 7.06
C ASN A 101 -4.46 -11.01 8.45
N HIS A 102 -5.58 -11.70 8.60
CA HIS A 102 -5.85 -12.59 9.72
C HIS A 102 -5.71 -14.05 9.27
N PRO A 103 -4.67 -14.76 9.70
CA PRO A 103 -4.49 -16.19 9.35
C PRO A 103 -5.65 -17.08 9.78
N SER A 104 -6.44 -16.65 10.77
CA SER A 104 -7.65 -17.35 11.20
C SER A 104 -8.74 -17.47 10.11
N GLY A 105 -8.68 -16.61 9.08
CA GLY A 105 -9.65 -16.52 8.02
C GLY A 105 -10.86 -15.62 8.31
N ASP A 106 -10.95 -15.03 9.50
CA ASP A 106 -11.99 -14.05 9.85
C ASP A 106 -11.41 -12.63 9.77
N PRO A 107 -11.88 -11.77 8.82
CA PRO A 107 -11.38 -10.42 8.64
C PRO A 107 -11.94 -9.41 9.65
N THR A 108 -12.77 -9.82 10.59
CA THR A 108 -13.36 -8.92 11.59
C THR A 108 -12.26 -8.27 12.46
N PRO A 109 -12.23 -6.92 12.58
CA PRO A 109 -11.21 -6.24 13.34
C PRO A 109 -11.35 -6.50 14.84
N GLY A 110 -10.24 -6.80 15.49
CA GLY A 110 -10.12 -6.84 16.95
C GLY A 110 -9.85 -5.44 17.54
N ASP A 111 -9.81 -5.37 18.86
CA ASP A 111 -9.52 -4.11 19.58
C ASP A 111 -8.12 -3.57 19.24
N ALA A 112 -7.14 -4.47 19.04
CA ALA A 112 -5.80 -4.08 18.63
C ALA A 112 -5.78 -3.42 17.25
N ASP A 113 -6.57 -3.93 16.29
CA ASP A 113 -6.69 -3.37 14.95
C ASP A 113 -7.32 -1.98 14.98
N ARG A 114 -8.36 -1.81 15.79
CA ARG A 114 -9.03 -0.50 15.98
C ARG A 114 -8.09 0.52 16.60
N ALA A 115 -7.35 0.11 17.63
CA ALA A 115 -6.41 0.99 18.34
C ALA A 115 -5.27 1.43 17.43
N ILE A 116 -4.70 0.51 16.61
CA ILE A 116 -3.61 0.85 15.70
C ILE A 116 -4.09 1.73 14.55
N THR A 117 -5.30 1.45 14.01
CA THR A 117 -5.91 2.26 12.96
C THR A 117 -6.09 3.70 13.41
N LYS A 118 -6.66 3.91 14.60
CA LYS A 118 -6.84 5.24 15.20
C LYS A 118 -5.51 5.95 15.36
N ARG A 119 -4.51 5.28 15.95
CA ARG A 119 -3.17 5.86 16.16
C ARG A 119 -2.48 6.27 14.86
N LEU A 120 -2.59 5.43 13.82
CA LEU A 120 -1.98 5.73 12.53
C LEU A 120 -2.72 6.86 11.79
N LYS A 121 -4.04 6.91 11.90
CA LYS A 121 -4.83 8.04 11.37
C LYS A 121 -4.40 9.36 12.00
N GLU A 122 -4.33 9.44 13.33
CA GLU A 122 -3.89 10.62 14.07
C GLU A 122 -2.46 11.04 13.66
N ALA A 123 -1.53 10.08 13.52
CA ALA A 123 -0.18 10.34 13.06
C ALA A 123 -0.15 10.85 11.61
N GLY A 124 -0.96 10.30 10.73
CA GLY A 124 -1.10 10.75 9.34
C GLY A 124 -1.61 12.18 9.24
N GLU A 125 -2.58 12.55 10.06
CA GLU A 125 -3.10 13.92 10.14
C GLU A 125 -2.01 14.94 10.51
N ILE A 126 -1.15 14.60 11.48
CA ILE A 126 -0.01 15.45 11.88
C ILE A 126 1.01 15.58 10.74
N LEU A 127 1.28 14.48 10.02
CA LEU A 127 2.25 14.45 8.92
C LEU A 127 1.71 15.04 7.60
N GLY A 128 0.40 15.28 7.50
CA GLY A 128 -0.24 15.67 6.25
C GLY A 128 -0.30 14.52 5.23
N ILE A 129 -0.27 13.26 5.68
CA ILE A 129 -0.38 12.04 4.86
C ILE A 129 -1.66 11.32 5.29
N ARG A 130 -2.69 11.34 4.46
CA ARG A 130 -4.00 10.80 4.83
C ARG A 130 -3.99 9.27 4.86
N VAL A 131 -4.56 8.69 5.90
CA VAL A 131 -4.93 7.28 5.92
C VAL A 131 -6.31 7.15 5.29
N LEU A 132 -6.38 6.61 4.08
CA LEU A 132 -7.63 6.51 3.32
C LEU A 132 -8.50 5.34 3.73
N ASP A 133 -7.89 4.21 4.08
CA ASP A 133 -8.60 3.02 4.54
C ASP A 133 -7.66 2.09 5.31
N HIS A 134 -8.26 1.13 6.00
CA HIS A 134 -7.58 -0.03 6.56
C HIS A 134 -8.34 -1.29 6.13
N LEU A 135 -7.69 -2.12 5.33
CA LEU A 135 -8.24 -3.38 4.83
C LEU A 135 -7.68 -4.56 5.61
N ILE A 136 -8.56 -5.43 6.11
CA ILE A 136 -8.18 -6.68 6.74
C ILE A 136 -8.61 -7.84 5.84
N PHE A 137 -7.68 -8.73 5.52
CA PHE A 137 -7.92 -9.90 4.68
C PHE A 137 -8.05 -11.15 5.53
N GLY A 138 -9.09 -11.94 5.31
CA GLY A 138 -9.33 -13.21 5.99
C GLY A 138 -9.98 -14.22 5.06
N GLY A 139 -9.29 -15.29 4.73
CA GLY A 139 -9.78 -16.29 3.76
C GLY A 139 -10.11 -15.65 2.42
N ASN A 140 -11.34 -15.80 1.98
CA ASN A 140 -11.86 -15.22 0.74
C ASN A 140 -12.55 -13.86 0.94
N ARG A 141 -12.56 -13.32 2.15
CA ARG A 141 -13.23 -12.07 2.52
C ARG A 141 -12.25 -11.00 2.89
N TRP A 142 -12.72 -9.78 2.95
CA TRP A 142 -12.01 -8.63 3.50
C TRP A 142 -12.97 -7.75 4.28
N PHE A 143 -12.41 -6.92 5.15
CA PHE A 143 -13.09 -5.89 5.91
C PHE A 143 -12.47 -4.54 5.52
N SER A 144 -13.27 -3.51 5.33
CA SER A 144 -12.83 -2.12 5.13
C SER A 144 -13.34 -1.25 6.26
N PHE A 145 -12.45 -0.52 6.90
CA PHE A 145 -12.82 0.42 7.95
C PHE A 145 -13.67 1.57 7.44
N VAL A 146 -13.44 2.00 6.20
CA VAL A 146 -14.24 3.07 5.56
C VAL A 146 -15.64 2.58 5.22
N ASP A 147 -15.78 1.40 4.61
CA ASP A 147 -17.07 0.86 4.23
C ASP A 147 -17.98 0.61 5.45
N GLU A 148 -17.38 0.32 6.60
CA GLU A 148 -18.08 0.11 7.88
C GLU A 148 -18.17 1.36 8.76
N ASN A 149 -17.80 2.54 8.23
CA ASN A 149 -17.82 3.84 8.95
C ASN A 149 -16.99 3.83 10.26
N MET A 150 -15.84 3.16 10.24
CA MET A 150 -14.97 3.00 11.41
C MET A 150 -13.64 3.74 11.32
N LEU A 151 -13.40 4.48 10.23
CA LEU A 151 -12.17 5.25 10.04
C LEU A 151 -12.35 6.74 10.38
#